data_22de39a0c44c602b5852ee81d01f3498
#
_entry.id   22de39a0c44c602b5852ee81d01f3498
#
_cell.length_a   1.000
_cell.length_b   1.000
_cell.length_c   1.000
_cell.angle_alpha   90.00
_cell.angle_beta   90.00
_cell.angle_gamma   90.00
#
_symmetry.space_group_name_H-M   'P 1'
#
loop_
_entity.id
_entity.type
_entity.pdbx_description
1 polymer ?
#
loop_
_entity_poly.entity_id
_entity_poly.type
_entity_poly.pdbx_seq_one_letter_code
_entity_poly.pdbx_strand_id
1 'polypeptide(L)'
;MAELVGKVASVKVGGTPVSAAGEVLTRISDTVWQVNNAAKQVLVDGVTVEWDDGGWTQVSYVSVNLLTGTFTFGGAGYAAGEDLRIKAGNYVPMSAVAMCHSYSLNKSASLREVPRFSDTHKRRVVGLKSASGNLSQWDIESEFFHDTLVAGDPVVIEFIPSGSSDLIRIWALLDRVEMQAAVDNPQDQRVSFQSTDYFSK
;
A
#
# COMPACT_ATOMS: atom_id res chain seq x y z
N MET A 1 29.78 13.07 4.57
CA MET A 1 28.37 12.64 4.49
C MET A 1 27.56 13.89 4.21
N ALA A 2 26.99 13.99 3.01
CA ALA A 2 26.13 15.12 2.68
C ALA A 2 24.78 14.88 3.37
N GLU A 3 24.44 15.77 4.28
CA GLU A 3 23.14 15.84 4.91
C GLU A 3 22.11 16.15 3.82
N LEU A 4 21.25 15.19 3.50
CA LEU A 4 20.11 15.39 2.59
C LEU A 4 19.07 16.25 3.34
N VAL A 5 19.30 17.56 3.33
CA VAL A 5 18.34 18.53 3.83
C VAL A 5 17.13 18.52 2.91
N GLY A 6 16.06 17.90 3.38
CA GLY A 6 14.69 18.28 3.15
C GLY A 6 14.21 18.50 1.72
N LYS A 7 14.26 17.50 0.82
CA LYS A 7 13.24 17.43 -0.22
C LYS A 7 12.08 16.61 0.34
N VAL A 8 10.95 17.29 0.50
CA VAL A 8 9.71 16.71 1.00
C VAL A 8 9.35 15.47 0.20
N ALA A 9 9.34 14.33 0.84
CA ALA A 9 8.74 13.12 0.31
C ALA A 9 7.24 13.40 0.11
N SER A 10 6.67 12.89 -0.96
CA SER A 10 5.22 12.93 -1.13
C SER A 10 4.60 11.81 -0.30
N VAL A 11 3.65 12.18 0.54
CA VAL A 11 2.79 11.23 1.24
C VAL A 11 1.39 11.34 0.66
N LYS A 12 0.78 10.19 0.36
CA LYS A 12 -0.62 10.14 -0.07
C LYS A 12 -1.40 9.19 0.82
N VAL A 13 -2.67 9.44 0.97
CA VAL A 13 -3.60 8.60 1.69
C VAL A 13 -4.72 8.14 0.78
N GLY A 14 -5.23 6.95 1.04
CA GLY A 14 -6.35 6.38 0.31
C GLY A 14 -7.67 7.02 0.74
N GLY A 15 -8.48 7.37 -0.26
CA GLY A 15 -9.84 7.84 -0.06
C GLY A 15 -10.89 6.71 -0.11
N THR A 16 -12.15 7.09 -0.28
CA THR A 16 -13.26 6.13 -0.42
C THR A 16 -13.06 5.25 -1.67
N PRO A 17 -13.23 3.93 -1.56
CA PRO A 17 -13.12 3.02 -2.70
C PRO A 17 -14.08 3.35 -3.83
N VAL A 18 -13.59 3.27 -5.07
CA VAL A 18 -14.33 3.54 -6.30
C VAL A 18 -14.23 2.31 -7.22
N SER A 19 -15.24 2.09 -8.06
CA SER A 19 -15.25 0.94 -8.97
C SER A 19 -14.03 0.92 -9.91
N ALA A 20 -13.40 -0.24 -9.99
CA ALA A 20 -12.31 -0.55 -10.91
C ALA A 20 -12.76 -1.35 -12.15
N ALA A 21 -14.06 -1.60 -12.32
CA ALA A 21 -14.57 -2.40 -13.43
C ALA A 21 -14.17 -1.80 -14.79
N GLY A 22 -13.71 -2.65 -15.69
CA GLY A 22 -13.24 -2.25 -17.02
C GLY A 22 -11.78 -1.83 -17.10
N GLU A 23 -11.04 -1.75 -15.97
CA GLU A 23 -9.62 -1.44 -16.00
C GLU A 23 -8.82 -2.57 -16.64
N VAL A 24 -8.01 -2.21 -17.64
CA VAL A 24 -7.19 -3.14 -18.42
C VAL A 24 -5.94 -3.51 -17.63
N LEU A 25 -5.54 -4.78 -17.73
CA LEU A 25 -4.28 -5.27 -17.18
C LEU A 25 -3.20 -5.33 -18.27
N THR A 26 -2.00 -4.94 -17.92
CA THR A 26 -0.82 -5.04 -18.78
C THR A 26 0.05 -6.20 -18.34
N ARG A 27 0.52 -6.99 -19.28
CA ARG A 27 1.42 -8.12 -19.01
C ARG A 27 2.80 -7.63 -18.58
N ILE A 28 3.27 -8.12 -17.45
CA ILE A 28 4.61 -7.86 -16.91
C ILE A 28 5.54 -9.05 -17.22
N SER A 29 5.04 -10.27 -17.09
CA SER A 29 5.74 -11.50 -17.44
C SER A 29 4.72 -12.58 -17.84
N ASP A 30 5.18 -13.79 -18.15
CA ASP A 30 4.32 -14.87 -18.64
C ASP A 30 3.12 -15.18 -17.75
N THR A 31 3.27 -15.00 -16.46
CA THR A 31 2.21 -15.29 -15.48
C THR A 31 1.78 -14.09 -14.66
N VAL A 32 2.40 -12.93 -14.86
CA VAL A 32 2.17 -11.73 -14.03
C VAL A 32 1.62 -10.59 -14.86
N TRP A 33 0.51 -10.04 -14.40
CA TRP A 33 -0.18 -8.91 -15.01
C TRP A 33 -0.45 -7.84 -13.98
N GLN A 34 -0.50 -6.60 -14.39
CA GLN A 34 -0.70 -5.45 -13.51
C GLN A 34 -1.74 -4.50 -14.09
N VAL A 35 -2.51 -3.84 -13.22
CA VAL A 35 -3.42 -2.76 -13.61
C VAL A 35 -2.63 -1.67 -14.33
N ASN A 36 -3.01 -1.38 -15.57
CA ASN A 36 -2.29 -0.45 -16.44
C ASN A 36 -2.32 0.98 -15.90
N ASN A 37 -3.45 1.42 -15.36
CA ASN A 37 -3.59 2.75 -14.81
C ASN A 37 -2.96 2.82 -13.40
N ALA A 38 -1.80 3.48 -13.29
CA ALA A 38 -1.07 3.61 -12.04
C ALA A 38 -1.88 4.23 -10.87
N ALA A 39 -2.85 5.11 -11.19
CA ALA A 39 -3.71 5.72 -10.17
C ALA A 39 -4.77 4.76 -9.61
N LYS A 40 -4.98 3.62 -10.26
CA LYS A 40 -5.99 2.60 -9.88
C LYS A 40 -5.37 1.27 -9.45
N GLN A 41 -4.09 1.24 -9.19
CA GLN A 41 -3.36 0.02 -8.78
C GLN A 41 -3.65 -0.43 -7.35
N VAL A 42 -4.08 0.47 -6.47
CA VAL A 42 -4.44 0.08 -5.09
C VAL A 42 -5.86 -0.46 -5.09
N LEU A 43 -5.98 -1.77 -4.97
CA LEU A 43 -7.24 -2.50 -5.05
C LEU A 43 -7.76 -2.86 -3.66
N VAL A 44 -9.09 -2.97 -3.55
CA VAL A 44 -9.76 -3.55 -2.38
C VAL A 44 -9.97 -5.05 -2.64
N ASP A 45 -10.06 -5.85 -1.58
CA ASP A 45 -10.31 -7.28 -1.69
C ASP A 45 -11.60 -7.61 -2.45
N GLY A 46 -11.70 -8.84 -2.98
CA GLY A 46 -12.85 -9.30 -3.75
C GLY A 46 -12.83 -8.93 -5.24
N VAL A 47 -11.67 -8.57 -5.79
CA VAL A 47 -11.50 -8.27 -7.21
C VAL A 47 -11.67 -9.54 -8.06
N THR A 48 -12.39 -9.43 -9.16
CA THR A 48 -12.51 -10.49 -10.17
C THR A 48 -11.99 -9.99 -11.52
N VAL A 49 -11.39 -10.90 -12.30
CA VAL A 49 -10.78 -10.62 -13.59
C VAL A 49 -11.47 -11.41 -14.67
N GLU A 50 -11.56 -10.85 -15.86
CA GLU A 50 -12.04 -11.54 -17.05
C GLU A 50 -11.07 -11.38 -18.22
N TRP A 51 -11.12 -12.36 -19.12
CA TRP A 51 -10.29 -12.48 -20.32
C TRP A 51 -11.15 -12.44 -21.55
N ASP A 52 -10.66 -11.79 -22.61
CA ASP A 52 -11.31 -11.75 -23.92
C ASP A 52 -10.78 -12.88 -24.82
N ASP A 53 -11.62 -13.88 -25.04
CA ASP A 53 -11.42 -14.98 -25.99
C ASP A 53 -12.58 -14.98 -27.01
N GLY A 54 -12.77 -13.82 -27.68
CA GLY A 54 -13.92 -13.60 -28.51
C GLY A 54 -15.22 -13.34 -27.75
N GLY A 55 -15.11 -13.17 -26.43
CA GLY A 55 -16.13 -12.85 -25.46
C GLY A 55 -15.60 -12.90 -24.05
N TRP A 56 -15.97 -11.93 -23.20
CA TRP A 56 -15.42 -11.79 -21.85
C TRP A 56 -15.80 -12.95 -20.94
N THR A 57 -14.81 -13.73 -20.54
CA THR A 57 -14.95 -14.88 -19.62
C THR A 57 -14.21 -14.64 -18.33
N GLN A 58 -14.87 -14.88 -17.19
CA GLN A 58 -14.22 -14.75 -15.89
C GLN A 58 -13.12 -15.79 -15.70
N VAL A 59 -11.95 -15.35 -15.20
CA VAL A 59 -10.79 -16.20 -14.96
C VAL A 59 -10.35 -16.12 -13.51
N SER A 60 -9.70 -17.20 -13.05
CA SER A 60 -9.15 -17.27 -11.70
C SER A 60 -7.66 -16.94 -11.72
N TYR A 61 -7.21 -16.19 -10.74
CA TYR A 61 -5.80 -15.93 -10.48
C TYR A 61 -5.33 -16.73 -9.25
N VAL A 62 -4.04 -17.00 -9.16
CA VAL A 62 -3.41 -17.70 -8.02
C VAL A 62 -3.23 -16.76 -6.84
N SER A 63 -2.80 -15.54 -7.11
CA SER A 63 -2.61 -14.51 -6.10
C SER A 63 -2.77 -13.12 -6.68
N VAL A 64 -3.10 -12.16 -5.82
CA VAL A 64 -3.15 -10.74 -6.13
C VAL A 64 -2.38 -9.96 -5.08
N ASN A 65 -1.60 -8.97 -5.53
CA ASN A 65 -1.06 -7.94 -4.64
C ASN A 65 -1.94 -6.71 -4.75
N LEU A 66 -2.78 -6.50 -3.74
CA LEU A 66 -3.78 -5.43 -3.72
C LEU A 66 -3.16 -4.02 -3.69
N LEU A 67 -1.94 -3.87 -3.16
CA LEU A 67 -1.26 -2.56 -3.09
C LEU A 67 -0.61 -2.14 -4.41
N THR A 68 -0.33 -3.08 -5.31
CA THR A 68 0.31 -2.80 -6.60
C THR A 68 -0.59 -3.13 -7.79
N GLY A 69 -1.77 -3.72 -7.54
CA GLY A 69 -2.69 -4.17 -8.58
C GLY A 69 -2.07 -5.25 -9.47
N THR A 70 -1.23 -6.13 -8.88
CA THR A 70 -0.51 -7.16 -9.61
C THR A 70 -1.15 -8.51 -9.38
N PHE A 71 -1.52 -9.18 -10.47
CA PHE A 71 -2.17 -10.50 -10.49
C PHE A 71 -1.17 -11.55 -10.99
N THR A 72 -1.16 -12.69 -10.32
CA THR A 72 -0.41 -13.87 -10.77
C THR A 72 -1.38 -14.97 -11.17
N PHE A 73 -1.26 -15.45 -12.41
CA PHE A 73 -2.07 -16.52 -12.95
C PHE A 73 -1.30 -17.85 -12.93
N GLY A 74 -2.02 -18.96 -12.80
CA GLY A 74 -1.45 -20.30 -12.84
C GLY A 74 -1.30 -20.82 -14.27
N GLY A 75 -0.38 -21.78 -14.46
CA GLY A 75 -0.18 -22.44 -15.74
C GLY A 75 0.68 -21.67 -16.74
N ALA A 76 0.45 -21.89 -18.03
CA ALA A 76 1.21 -21.28 -19.12
C ALA A 76 0.92 -19.78 -19.32
N GLY A 77 0.11 -19.18 -18.46
CA GLY A 77 -0.26 -17.78 -18.55
C GLY A 77 -1.05 -17.46 -19.82
N TYR A 78 -1.51 -16.23 -19.89
CA TYR A 78 -2.18 -15.71 -21.10
C TYR A 78 -1.13 -15.17 -22.07
N ALA A 79 -1.32 -15.41 -23.38
CA ALA A 79 -0.33 -15.03 -24.40
C ALA A 79 -0.19 -13.51 -24.53
N ALA A 80 0.90 -13.06 -25.12
CA ALA A 80 1.05 -11.66 -25.48
C ALA A 80 0.04 -11.29 -26.57
N GLY A 81 -0.74 -10.25 -26.34
CA GLY A 81 -1.81 -9.80 -27.24
C GLY A 81 -3.21 -10.22 -26.82
N GLU A 82 -3.33 -10.98 -25.74
CA GLU A 82 -4.62 -11.23 -25.08
C GLU A 82 -4.98 -10.06 -24.17
N ASP A 83 -6.27 -9.75 -24.06
CA ASP A 83 -6.77 -8.68 -23.24
C ASP A 83 -7.36 -9.23 -21.93
N LEU A 84 -6.84 -8.75 -20.80
CA LEU A 84 -7.41 -8.98 -19.48
C LEU A 84 -7.88 -7.66 -18.88
N ARG A 85 -8.99 -7.72 -18.16
CA ARG A 85 -9.50 -6.56 -17.42
C ARG A 85 -10.13 -6.96 -16.09
N ILE A 86 -10.29 -5.98 -15.21
CA ILE A 86 -11.08 -6.14 -13.99
C ILE A 86 -12.55 -6.21 -14.37
N LYS A 87 -13.22 -7.32 -14.04
CA LYS A 87 -14.65 -7.51 -14.20
C LYS A 87 -15.42 -6.77 -13.12
N ALA A 88 -15.02 -6.97 -11.86
CA ALA A 88 -15.61 -6.34 -10.70
C ALA A 88 -14.56 -6.17 -9.59
N GLY A 89 -14.73 -5.14 -8.80
CA GLY A 89 -13.85 -4.77 -7.71
C GLY A 89 -13.77 -3.26 -7.58
N ASN A 90 -13.09 -2.81 -6.54
CA ASN A 90 -12.88 -1.40 -6.27
C ASN A 90 -11.39 -1.09 -6.14
N TYR A 91 -11.01 0.13 -6.47
CA TYR A 91 -9.70 0.69 -6.18
C TYR A 91 -9.81 1.84 -5.18
N VAL A 92 -8.73 2.12 -4.49
CA VAL A 92 -8.62 3.24 -3.55
C VAL A 92 -7.91 4.40 -4.27
N PRO A 93 -8.58 5.51 -4.55
CA PRO A 93 -7.94 6.68 -5.10
C PRO A 93 -6.98 7.28 -4.07
N MET A 94 -5.74 7.58 -4.49
CA MET A 94 -4.70 8.12 -3.62
C MET A 94 -4.66 9.64 -3.74
N SER A 95 -4.88 10.34 -2.63
CA SER A 95 -4.81 11.79 -2.54
C SER A 95 -3.58 12.24 -1.78
N ALA A 96 -2.91 13.28 -2.27
CA ALA A 96 -1.75 13.84 -1.58
C ALA A 96 -2.17 14.45 -0.22
N VAL A 97 -1.42 14.14 0.82
CA VAL A 97 -1.54 14.80 2.12
C VAL A 97 -0.89 16.17 1.97
N ALA A 98 -1.74 17.20 1.98
CA ALA A 98 -1.26 18.56 1.91
C ALA A 98 -0.39 18.86 3.14
N MET A 99 0.76 19.50 2.91
CA MET A 99 1.66 19.99 3.96
C MET A 99 2.24 18.95 4.93
N CYS A 100 2.37 17.69 4.50
CA CYS A 100 3.21 16.75 5.21
C CYS A 100 4.66 17.24 5.20
N HIS A 101 5.22 17.51 6.38
CA HIS A 101 6.59 18.02 6.51
C HIS A 101 7.56 16.98 7.04
N SER A 102 7.08 15.92 7.69
CA SER A 102 7.93 14.82 8.11
C SER A 102 7.17 13.50 8.20
N TYR A 103 7.89 12.40 8.02
CA TYR A 103 7.38 11.07 8.29
C TYR A 103 8.52 10.17 8.80
N SER A 104 8.14 9.14 9.52
CA SER A 104 9.03 8.03 9.86
C SER A 104 8.34 6.71 9.51
N LEU A 105 9.13 5.75 9.04
CA LEU A 105 8.67 4.41 8.72
C LEU A 105 9.67 3.39 9.23
N ASN A 106 9.22 2.52 10.12
CA ASN A 106 9.99 1.41 10.65
C ASN A 106 9.40 0.11 10.12
N LYS A 107 10.23 -0.69 9.46
CA LYS A 107 9.88 -2.05 9.03
C LYS A 107 10.61 -3.04 9.92
N SER A 108 9.90 -3.99 10.48
CA SER A 108 10.47 -5.01 11.37
C SER A 108 9.97 -6.40 10.98
N ALA A 109 10.75 -7.40 11.36
CA ALA A 109 10.36 -8.80 11.26
C ALA A 109 10.68 -9.48 12.59
N SER A 110 9.73 -10.23 13.12
CA SER A 110 9.99 -11.05 14.30
C SER A 110 10.92 -12.21 13.92
N LEU A 111 11.91 -12.49 14.76
CA LEU A 111 12.79 -13.63 14.59
C LEU A 111 12.44 -14.67 15.67
N ARG A 112 12.08 -15.87 15.24
CA ARG A 112 11.82 -16.98 16.16
C ARG A 112 12.96 -17.97 16.13
N GLU A 113 13.44 -18.39 17.30
CA GLU A 113 14.40 -19.47 17.43
C GLU A 113 13.65 -20.81 17.25
N VAL A 114 14.17 -21.64 16.37
CA VAL A 114 13.64 -22.98 16.10
C VAL A 114 14.78 -23.98 16.30
N PRO A 115 15.05 -24.40 17.57
CA PRO A 115 16.10 -25.36 17.85
C PRO A 115 15.69 -26.75 17.34
N ARG A 116 16.65 -27.45 16.71
CA ARG A 116 16.56 -28.89 16.44
C ARG A 116 17.49 -29.64 17.36
N PHE A 117 17.17 -30.89 17.61
CA PHE A 117 17.88 -31.75 18.59
C PHE A 117 19.39 -31.94 18.30
N SER A 118 19.86 -31.58 17.10
CA SER A 118 21.26 -31.69 16.68
C SER A 118 21.93 -30.35 16.40
N ASP A 119 21.26 -29.23 16.69
CA ASP A 119 21.80 -27.91 16.38
C ASP A 119 22.87 -27.52 17.39
N THR A 120 24.10 -27.29 16.92
CA THR A 120 25.20 -26.70 17.72
C THR A 120 25.12 -25.17 17.73
N HIS A 121 24.26 -24.55 16.90
CA HIS A 121 24.06 -23.11 16.80
C HIS A 121 22.58 -22.74 16.82
N LYS A 122 22.30 -21.52 17.31
CA LYS A 122 20.94 -20.97 17.30
C LYS A 122 20.44 -20.75 15.88
N ARG A 123 19.38 -21.48 15.50
CA ARG A 123 18.70 -21.29 14.22
C ARG A 123 17.52 -20.36 14.41
N ARG A 124 17.43 -19.32 13.55
CA ARG A 124 16.34 -18.36 13.56
C ARG A 124 15.59 -18.42 12.24
N VAL A 125 14.27 -18.34 12.32
CA VAL A 125 13.38 -18.16 11.17
C VAL A 125 12.66 -16.82 11.27
N VAL A 126 12.44 -16.20 10.12
CA VAL A 126 11.69 -14.96 10.03
C VAL A 126 10.23 -15.28 10.30
N GLY A 127 9.66 -14.64 11.29
CA GLY A 127 8.23 -14.69 11.61
C GLY A 127 7.44 -13.56 10.94
N LEU A 128 6.47 -13.03 11.65
CA LEU A 128 5.61 -11.97 11.15
C LEU A 128 6.41 -10.70 10.88
N LYS A 129 6.09 -10.07 9.76
CA LYS A 129 6.61 -8.75 9.38
C LYS A 129 5.58 -7.69 9.79
N SER A 130 6.05 -6.54 10.21
CA SER A 130 5.21 -5.39 10.54
C SER A 130 5.87 -4.09 10.08
N ALA A 131 5.05 -3.08 9.85
CA ALA A 131 5.50 -1.73 9.62
C ALA A 131 4.73 -0.80 10.54
N SER A 132 5.40 0.20 11.08
CA SER A 132 4.79 1.24 11.91
C SER A 132 5.50 2.56 11.66
N GLY A 133 4.85 3.65 11.97
CA GLY A 133 5.45 4.95 11.76
C GLY A 133 4.60 6.10 12.25
N ASN A 134 5.13 7.28 11.98
CA ASN A 134 4.46 8.54 12.27
C ASN A 134 4.50 9.43 11.03
N LEU A 135 3.46 10.23 10.89
CA LEU A 135 3.29 11.25 9.89
C LEU A 135 3.06 12.57 10.63
N SER A 136 3.75 13.63 10.27
CA SER A 136 3.49 14.97 10.79
C SER A 136 3.14 15.90 9.66
N GLN A 137 2.05 16.63 9.82
CA GLN A 137 1.57 17.63 8.87
C GLN A 137 1.15 18.89 9.61
N TRP A 138 1.19 20.03 8.92
CA TRP A 138 0.51 21.21 9.42
C TRP A 138 -0.99 21.00 9.24
N ASP A 139 -1.73 21.13 10.33
CA ASP A 139 -3.18 20.96 10.30
C ASP A 139 -3.80 22.07 9.48
N ILE A 140 -4.52 21.66 8.45
CA ILE A 140 -5.28 22.56 7.60
C ILE A 140 -6.65 21.95 7.40
N GLU A 141 -7.55 22.17 8.34
CA GLU A 141 -8.99 21.97 8.22
C GLU A 141 -9.44 20.56 7.75
N SER A 142 -8.59 19.53 7.88
CA SER A 142 -8.93 18.17 7.47
C SER A 142 -9.15 17.26 8.67
N GLU A 143 -10.38 16.92 8.93
CA GLU A 143 -10.77 15.92 9.94
C GLU A 143 -10.51 14.48 9.48
N PHE A 144 -9.99 14.28 8.26
CA PHE A 144 -9.82 12.95 7.65
C PHE A 144 -9.16 11.94 8.58
N PHE A 145 -8.03 12.27 9.20
CA PHE A 145 -7.34 11.34 10.10
C PHE A 145 -8.10 11.11 11.40
N HIS A 146 -8.79 12.13 11.90
CA HIS A 146 -9.61 12.00 13.08
C HIS A 146 -10.80 11.07 12.82
N ASP A 147 -11.53 11.31 11.75
CA ASP A 147 -12.69 10.50 11.36
C ASP A 147 -12.31 9.05 11.08
N THR A 148 -11.18 8.85 10.39
CA THR A 148 -10.63 7.52 10.12
C THR A 148 -10.24 6.78 11.41
N LEU A 149 -9.61 7.47 12.35
CA LEU A 149 -9.26 6.89 13.65
C LEU A 149 -10.53 6.49 14.43
N VAL A 150 -11.55 7.35 14.44
CA VAL A 150 -12.83 7.07 15.12
C VAL A 150 -13.58 5.92 14.47
N ALA A 151 -13.58 5.85 13.14
CA ALA A 151 -14.19 4.75 12.40
C ALA A 151 -13.44 3.42 12.60
N GLY A 152 -12.14 3.46 12.85
CA GLY A 152 -11.30 2.27 12.97
C GLY A 152 -11.06 1.57 11.63
N ASP A 153 -11.30 2.27 10.52
CA ASP A 153 -11.14 1.73 9.18
C ASP A 153 -9.66 1.73 8.76
N PRO A 154 -9.19 0.68 8.07
CA PRO A 154 -7.85 0.64 7.52
C PRO A 154 -7.72 1.64 6.36
N VAL A 155 -6.60 2.34 6.32
CA VAL A 155 -6.24 3.26 5.24
C VAL A 155 -5.00 2.81 4.52
N VAL A 156 -4.87 3.18 3.25
CA VAL A 156 -3.62 3.02 2.51
C VAL A 156 -2.80 4.29 2.66
N ILE A 157 -1.55 4.12 3.05
CA ILE A 157 -0.57 5.22 3.10
C ILE A 157 0.51 4.92 2.06
N GLU A 158 0.75 5.88 1.18
CA GLU A 158 1.77 5.84 0.14
C GLU A 158 2.89 6.82 0.47
N PHE A 159 4.12 6.32 0.52
CA PHE A 159 5.33 7.11 0.73
C PHE A 159 6.19 7.07 -0.53
N ILE A 160 6.60 8.24 -0.99
CA ILE A 160 7.57 8.40 -2.06
C ILE A 160 8.81 9.07 -1.46
N PRO A 161 9.87 8.30 -1.13
CA PRO A 161 11.09 8.86 -0.58
C PRO A 161 11.73 9.86 -1.54
N SER A 162 12.30 10.92 -0.99
CA SER A 162 12.99 11.93 -1.79
C SER A 162 14.14 11.31 -2.59
N GLY A 163 14.17 11.61 -3.89
CA GLY A 163 15.23 11.11 -4.80
C GLY A 163 15.14 9.63 -5.17
N SER A 164 14.06 8.95 -4.77
CA SER A 164 13.79 7.57 -5.16
C SER A 164 12.55 7.50 -6.06
N SER A 165 12.57 6.56 -7.00
CA SER A 165 11.36 6.12 -7.72
C SER A 165 10.62 5.02 -6.96
N ASP A 166 11.17 4.56 -5.83
CA ASP A 166 10.58 3.48 -5.04
C ASP A 166 9.31 3.98 -4.34
N LEU A 167 8.23 3.29 -4.61
CA LEU A 167 6.93 3.54 -4.03
C LEU A 167 6.71 2.55 -2.89
N ILE A 168 6.43 3.07 -1.71
CA ILE A 168 6.11 2.24 -0.53
C ILE A 168 4.65 2.45 -0.19
N ARG A 169 3.86 1.38 -0.24
CA ARG A 169 2.44 1.40 0.14
C ARG A 169 2.19 0.47 1.31
N ILE A 170 1.34 0.90 2.21
CA ILE A 170 1.02 0.18 3.45
C ILE A 170 -0.48 0.26 3.70
N TRP A 171 -1.11 -0.89 3.94
CA TRP A 171 -2.39 -0.92 4.63
C TRP A 171 -2.14 -0.73 6.12
N ALA A 172 -2.71 0.31 6.70
CA ALA A 172 -2.45 0.71 8.08
C ALA A 172 -3.74 1.02 8.83
N LEU A 173 -3.74 0.74 10.12
CA LEU A 173 -4.67 1.32 11.08
C LEU A 173 -3.99 2.49 11.76
N LEU A 174 -4.75 3.54 11.97
CA LEU A 174 -4.32 4.67 12.78
C LEU A 174 -4.48 4.29 14.26
N ASP A 175 -3.44 4.52 15.05
CA ASP A 175 -3.49 4.24 16.49
C ASP A 175 -3.56 5.52 17.33
N ARG A 176 -3.15 6.65 16.75
CA ARG A 176 -3.16 7.95 17.43
C ARG A 176 -3.17 9.11 16.45
N VAL A 177 -3.95 10.12 16.78
CA VAL A 177 -3.92 11.45 16.17
C VAL A 177 -3.72 12.47 17.28
N GLU A 178 -2.63 13.21 17.24
CA GLU A 178 -2.31 14.28 18.18
C GLU A 178 -2.33 15.61 17.45
N MET A 179 -2.95 16.61 18.04
CA MET A 179 -2.94 17.98 17.55
C MET A 179 -2.17 18.85 18.53
N GLN A 180 -1.27 19.65 18.04
CA GLN A 180 -0.49 20.59 18.83
C GLN A 180 -0.59 21.98 18.23
N ALA A 181 -1.06 22.93 19.02
CA ALA A 181 -1.15 24.33 18.64
C ALA A 181 -0.28 25.18 19.58
N ALA A 182 0.48 26.11 19.03
CA ALA A 182 1.20 27.13 19.77
C ALA A 182 0.86 28.51 19.21
N VAL A 183 0.90 29.54 20.07
CA VAL A 183 0.44 30.90 19.72
C VAL A 183 1.17 31.49 18.52
N ASP A 184 2.44 31.12 18.31
CA ASP A 184 3.31 31.65 17.26
C ASP A 184 3.71 30.61 16.18
N ASN A 185 3.12 29.41 16.21
CA ASN A 185 3.44 28.34 15.24
C ASN A 185 2.17 27.84 14.56
N PRO A 186 2.25 27.37 13.31
CA PRO A 186 1.15 26.66 12.68
C PRO A 186 0.76 25.45 13.51
N GLN A 187 -0.51 25.10 13.48
CA GLN A 187 -0.99 23.88 14.11
C GLN A 187 -0.29 22.68 13.49
N ASP A 188 0.23 21.80 14.33
CA ASP A 188 0.90 20.56 13.91
C ASP A 188 0.03 19.38 14.29
N GLN A 189 -0.21 18.49 13.32
CA GLN A 189 -0.93 17.24 13.53
C GLN A 189 0.02 16.07 13.36
N ARG A 190 0.11 15.23 14.36
CA ARG A 190 0.89 13.99 14.34
C ARG A 190 -0.03 12.79 14.32
N VAL A 191 0.17 11.93 13.34
CA VAL A 191 -0.59 10.70 13.14
C VAL A 191 0.36 9.52 13.29
N SER A 192 0.02 8.58 14.19
CA SER A 192 0.74 7.31 14.35
C SER A 192 -0.06 6.19 13.72
N PHE A 193 0.63 5.24 13.08
CA PHE A 193 0.00 4.15 12.37
C PHE A 193 0.77 2.83 12.49
N GLN A 194 0.05 1.72 12.33
CA GLN A 194 0.60 0.37 12.27
C GLN A 194 0.03 -0.38 11.07
N SER A 195 0.87 -1.20 10.42
CA SER A 195 0.38 -2.03 9.30
C SER A 195 -0.59 -3.11 9.79
N THR A 196 -1.64 -3.35 9.01
CA THR A 196 -2.59 -4.44 9.27
C THR A 196 -2.16 -5.74 8.61
N ASP A 197 -1.98 -5.74 7.29
CA ASP A 197 -1.74 -6.96 6.50
C ASP A 197 -0.54 -6.87 5.58
N TYR A 198 -0.61 -5.97 4.60
CA TYR A 198 0.35 -5.89 3.52
C TYR A 198 1.12 -4.58 3.55
N PHE A 199 2.41 -4.68 3.27
CA PHE A 199 3.19 -3.54 2.82
C PHE A 199 4.01 -3.95 1.59
N SER A 200 4.02 -3.09 0.59
CA SER A 200 4.86 -3.26 -0.60
C SER A 200 6.18 -2.52 -0.42
N LYS A 201 7.16 -2.97 -1.17
CA LYS A 201 8.35 -2.20 -1.44
C LYS A 201 8.09 -1.41 -2.69
#